data_5d6bd321e038b507daf6e6ee4089b437
#
_entry.id   5d6bd321e038b507daf6e6ee4089b437
#
_cell.length_a   1.000
_cell.length_b   1.000
_cell.length_c   1.000
_cell.angle_alpha   90.00
_cell.angle_beta   90.00
_cell.angle_gamma   90.00
#
_symmetry.space_group_name_H-M   'P 1'
#
loop_
_entity.id
_entity.type
_entity.pdbx_description
1 polymer ?
#
loop_
_entity_poly.entity_id
_entity_poly.type
_entity_poly.pdbx_seq_one_letter_code
_entity_poly.pdbx_strand_id
1 'polypeptide(L)'
;MEPSQAEKILLSSIETPSHLYSLQQQYGITSGSFFYFPDVADFLFSYINDNGSAPDTNLIAATFPNFEPAPIDNFDYIAKEYSVINVQQQAYMAISNAQDILVRSPSDGVMLLSKTLESGSSYLRRCGFQYLVS
;
A
#
# COMPACT_ATOMS: atom_id res chain seq x y z
N MET A 1 13.63 4.16 4.71
CA MET A 1 12.98 2.93 5.21
C MET A 1 12.72 2.00 4.04
N GLU A 2 13.03 0.73 4.20
CA GLU A 2 12.78 -0.25 3.14
C GLU A 2 11.29 -0.54 3.01
N PRO A 3 10.79 -0.79 1.78
CA PRO A 3 9.37 -1.04 1.55
C PRO A 3 8.79 -2.20 2.37
N SER A 4 9.50 -3.32 2.49
CA SER A 4 9.03 -4.46 3.28
C SER A 4 8.92 -4.12 4.77
N GLN A 5 9.85 -3.34 5.28
CA GLN A 5 9.83 -2.88 6.67
C GLN A 5 8.66 -1.92 6.92
N ALA A 6 8.41 -1.00 5.98
CA ALA A 6 7.28 -0.08 6.08
C ALA A 6 5.94 -0.82 6.09
N GLU A 7 5.78 -1.83 5.23
CA GLU A 7 4.57 -2.66 5.21
C GLU A 7 4.36 -3.36 6.56
N LYS A 8 5.42 -3.96 7.10
CA LYS A 8 5.39 -4.68 8.36
C LYS A 8 4.98 -3.78 9.52
N ILE A 9 5.58 -2.58 9.61
CA ILE A 9 5.26 -1.62 10.66
C ILE A 9 3.83 -1.12 10.51
N LEU A 10 3.40 -0.78 9.28
CA LEU A 10 2.04 -0.31 9.05
C LEU A 10 1.01 -1.38 9.40
N LEU A 11 1.20 -2.61 8.93
CA LEU A 11 0.28 -3.71 9.24
C LEU A 11 0.19 -3.97 10.74
N SER A 12 1.30 -3.82 11.46
CA SER A 12 1.32 -3.99 12.92
C SER A 12 0.67 -2.83 13.66
N SER A 13 0.51 -1.68 13.00
CA SER A 13 -0.02 -0.44 13.62
C SER A 13 -1.52 -0.24 13.37
N ILE A 14 -2.15 -1.06 12.54
CA ILE A 14 -3.59 -1.00 12.27
C ILE A 14 -4.33 -1.70 13.42
N GLU A 15 -5.19 -0.95 14.14
CA GLU A 15 -5.87 -1.47 15.32
C GLU A 15 -7.39 -1.45 15.22
N THR A 16 -7.96 -0.53 14.45
CA THR A 16 -9.41 -0.26 14.43
C THR A 16 -9.93 -0.11 13.01
N PRO A 17 -11.27 -0.27 12.79
CA PRO A 17 -11.89 0.05 11.49
C PRO A 17 -11.66 1.50 11.07
N SER A 18 -11.54 2.44 12.03
CA SER A 18 -11.21 3.83 11.72
C SER A 18 -9.86 3.96 11.03
N HIS A 19 -8.87 3.16 11.43
CA HIS A 19 -7.57 3.12 10.77
C HIS A 19 -7.71 2.65 9.33
N LEU A 20 -8.51 1.61 9.08
CA LEU A 20 -8.75 1.11 7.72
C LEU A 20 -9.42 2.15 6.84
N TYR A 21 -10.42 2.85 7.40
CA TYR A 21 -11.11 3.92 6.70
C TYR A 21 -10.15 5.06 6.34
N SER A 22 -9.31 5.48 7.29
CA SER A 22 -8.30 6.52 7.05
C SER A 22 -7.30 6.12 5.97
N LEU A 23 -6.83 4.87 5.99
CA LEU A 23 -5.93 4.36 4.95
C LEU A 23 -6.56 4.49 3.57
N GLN A 24 -7.82 4.09 3.43
CA GLN A 24 -8.51 4.14 2.16
C GLN A 24 -8.82 5.58 1.71
N GLN A 25 -9.32 6.42 2.60
CA GLN A 25 -9.80 7.76 2.26
C GLN A 25 -8.69 8.81 2.20
N GLN A 26 -7.73 8.77 3.12
CA GLN A 26 -6.66 9.76 3.18
C GLN A 26 -5.44 9.36 2.35
N TYR A 27 -5.11 8.08 2.33
CA TYR A 27 -3.86 7.61 1.75
C TYR A 27 -4.05 6.72 0.53
N GLY A 28 -5.29 6.33 0.21
CA GLY A 28 -5.58 5.47 -0.93
C GLY A 28 -4.98 4.06 -0.80
N ILE A 29 -4.78 3.60 0.42
CA ILE A 29 -4.21 2.28 0.71
C ILE A 29 -5.33 1.30 1.00
N THR A 30 -5.33 0.17 0.27
CA THR A 30 -6.26 -0.95 0.46
C THR A 30 -5.48 -2.22 0.76
N SER A 31 -6.17 -3.32 1.05
CA SER A 31 -5.51 -4.61 1.25
C SER A 31 -4.67 -5.03 0.03
N GLY A 32 -5.08 -4.64 -1.17
CA GLY A 32 -4.36 -4.92 -2.41
C GLY A 32 -3.13 -4.05 -2.64
N SER A 33 -2.87 -3.06 -1.77
CA SER A 33 -1.71 -2.17 -1.89
C SER A 33 -0.41 -2.75 -1.32
N PHE A 34 -0.46 -3.92 -0.71
CA PHE A 34 0.68 -4.53 -0.03
C PHE A 34 1.34 -5.56 -0.94
N PHE A 35 2.65 -5.39 -1.22
CA PHE A 35 3.40 -6.23 -2.14
C PHE A 35 4.15 -7.37 -1.44
N TYR A 36 4.64 -7.14 -0.23
CA TYR A 36 5.46 -8.11 0.50
C TYR A 36 4.64 -9.01 1.40
N PHE A 37 3.54 -8.51 1.94
CA PHE A 37 2.68 -9.24 2.87
C PHE A 37 1.20 -9.15 2.46
N PRO A 38 0.85 -9.53 1.21
CA PRO A 38 -0.54 -9.39 0.75
C PRO A 38 -1.52 -10.25 1.53
N ASP A 39 -1.12 -11.46 1.91
CA ASP A 39 -1.98 -12.38 2.67
C ASP A 39 -2.25 -11.85 4.08
N VAL A 40 -1.23 -11.27 4.71
CA VAL A 40 -1.38 -10.66 6.04
C VAL A 40 -2.32 -9.45 5.97
N ALA A 41 -2.18 -8.63 4.93
CA ALA A 41 -3.05 -7.48 4.72
C ALA A 41 -4.51 -7.90 4.54
N ASP A 42 -4.77 -8.89 3.71
CA ASP A 42 -6.13 -9.40 3.48
C ASP A 42 -6.74 -9.94 4.77
N PHE A 43 -5.98 -10.71 5.52
CA PHE A 43 -6.41 -11.25 6.81
C PHE A 43 -6.73 -10.15 7.81
N LEU A 44 -5.83 -9.18 7.98
CA LEU A 44 -5.99 -8.09 8.94
C LEU A 44 -7.18 -7.20 8.59
N PHE A 45 -7.34 -6.82 7.33
CA PHE A 45 -8.44 -5.97 6.90
C PHE A 45 -9.78 -6.66 7.14
N SER A 46 -9.91 -7.93 6.78
CA SER A 46 -11.13 -8.71 7.02
C SER A 46 -11.41 -8.89 8.51
N TYR A 47 -10.38 -9.25 9.29
CA TYR A 47 -10.54 -9.47 10.73
C TYR A 47 -11.00 -8.22 11.45
N ILE A 48 -10.37 -7.07 11.17
CA ILE A 48 -10.72 -5.81 11.83
C ILE A 48 -12.12 -5.35 11.44
N ASN A 49 -12.49 -5.49 10.16
CA ASN A 49 -13.84 -5.15 9.71
C ASN A 49 -14.91 -6.01 10.37
N ASP A 50 -14.64 -7.31 10.56
CA ASP A 50 -15.61 -8.24 11.14
C ASP A 50 -15.68 -8.16 12.67
N ASN A 51 -14.58 -7.83 13.33
CA ASN A 51 -14.46 -7.92 14.80
C ASN A 51 -14.31 -6.55 15.49
N GLY A 52 -14.05 -5.49 14.74
CA GLY A 52 -13.91 -4.14 15.30
C GLY A 52 -12.58 -3.85 15.98
N SER A 53 -11.66 -4.80 15.98
CA SER A 53 -10.32 -4.64 16.58
C SER A 53 -9.33 -5.58 15.90
N ALA A 54 -8.03 -5.27 16.05
CA ALA A 54 -6.97 -6.09 15.52
C ALA A 54 -6.87 -7.44 16.24
N PRO A 55 -6.44 -8.51 15.53
CA PRO A 55 -6.17 -9.78 16.18
C PRO A 55 -4.96 -9.69 17.11
N ASP A 56 -4.89 -10.62 18.07
CA ASP A 56 -3.72 -10.76 18.94
C ASP A 56 -2.47 -11.07 18.09
N THR A 57 -1.33 -10.54 18.51
CA THR A 57 -0.06 -10.81 17.85
C THR A 57 0.26 -12.30 17.78
N ASN A 58 -0.15 -13.06 18.80
CA ASN A 58 0.02 -14.54 18.82
C ASN A 58 -0.79 -15.21 17.71
N LEU A 59 -1.99 -14.72 17.43
CA LEU A 59 -2.82 -15.25 16.34
C LEU A 59 -2.19 -14.95 14.98
N ILE A 60 -1.67 -13.75 14.80
CA ILE A 60 -0.98 -13.36 13.57
C ILE A 60 0.24 -14.25 13.35
N ALA A 61 1.06 -14.44 14.38
CA ALA A 61 2.26 -15.26 14.29
C ALA A 61 1.94 -16.74 14.00
N ALA A 62 0.86 -17.26 14.57
CA ALA A 62 0.41 -18.63 14.32
C ALA A 62 -0.14 -18.81 12.90
N THR A 63 -0.84 -17.81 12.39
CA THR A 63 -1.44 -17.86 11.05
C THR A 63 -0.39 -17.61 9.96
N PHE A 64 0.56 -16.71 10.21
CA PHE A 64 1.60 -16.33 9.27
C PHE A 64 2.99 -16.47 9.92
N PRO A 65 3.56 -17.69 9.95
CA PRO A 65 4.83 -17.93 10.64
C PRO A 65 6.01 -17.09 10.11
N ASN A 66 5.93 -16.65 8.85
CA ASN A 66 6.98 -15.83 8.22
C ASN A 66 6.80 -14.34 8.46
N PHE A 67 5.71 -13.94 9.08
CA PHE A 67 5.45 -12.53 9.42
C PHE A 67 5.69 -12.32 10.90
N GLU A 68 6.68 -11.49 11.21
CA GLU A 68 7.01 -11.11 12.57
C GLU A 68 6.42 -9.73 12.84
N PRO A 69 5.40 -9.61 13.72
CA PRO A 69 4.82 -8.31 14.02
C PRO A 69 5.89 -7.35 14.55
N ALA A 70 5.88 -6.13 14.03
CA ALA A 70 6.78 -5.06 14.48
C ALA A 70 6.15 -4.33 15.68
N PRO A 71 6.94 -3.59 16.46
CA PRO A 71 6.38 -2.70 17.47
C PRO A 71 5.41 -1.70 16.87
N ILE A 72 4.33 -1.39 17.58
CA ILE A 72 3.33 -0.41 17.15
C ILE A 72 3.98 0.98 17.15
N ASP A 73 3.81 1.71 16.06
CA ASP A 73 4.32 3.06 15.90
C ASP A 73 3.14 4.02 15.68
N ASN A 74 3.43 5.30 15.46
CA ASN A 74 2.41 6.27 15.13
C ASN A 74 1.75 5.92 13.79
N PHE A 75 0.45 5.61 13.84
CA PHE A 75 -0.30 5.15 12.67
C PHE A 75 -0.25 6.16 11.53
N ASP A 76 -0.52 7.44 11.82
CA ASP A 76 -0.56 8.46 10.77
C ASP A 76 0.80 8.68 10.11
N TYR A 77 1.86 8.64 10.91
CA TYR A 77 3.22 8.78 10.38
C TYR A 77 3.57 7.64 9.43
N ILE A 78 3.38 6.40 9.89
CA ILE A 78 3.76 5.24 9.06
C ILE A 78 2.84 5.08 7.85
N ALA A 79 1.56 5.44 7.97
CA ALA A 79 0.63 5.42 6.84
C ALA A 79 1.06 6.40 5.76
N LYS A 80 1.49 7.60 6.14
CA LYS A 80 1.99 8.61 5.22
C LYS A 80 3.28 8.16 4.54
N GLU A 81 4.21 7.62 5.30
CA GLU A 81 5.47 7.09 4.76
C GLU A 81 5.20 5.97 3.75
N TYR A 82 4.35 5.02 4.12
CA TYR A 82 4.03 3.90 3.24
C TYR A 82 3.27 4.34 1.99
N SER A 83 2.42 5.36 2.09
CA SER A 83 1.67 5.85 0.92
C SER A 83 2.61 6.32 -0.19
N VAL A 84 3.69 7.02 0.16
CA VAL A 84 4.70 7.46 -0.81
C VAL A 84 5.43 6.27 -1.42
N ILE A 85 5.85 5.33 -0.59
CA ILE A 85 6.52 4.10 -1.06
C ILE A 85 5.62 3.31 -1.99
N ASN A 86 4.34 3.19 -1.65
CA ASN A 86 3.36 2.43 -2.43
C ASN A 86 3.15 3.04 -3.81
N VAL A 87 3.03 4.36 -3.90
CA VAL A 87 2.91 5.07 -5.18
C VAL A 87 4.14 4.83 -6.05
N GLN A 88 5.33 4.92 -5.47
CA GLN A 88 6.58 4.69 -6.20
C GLN A 88 6.67 3.26 -6.73
N GLN A 89 6.29 2.27 -5.93
CA GLN A 89 6.30 0.87 -6.34
C GLN A 89 5.29 0.60 -7.45
N GLN A 90 4.08 1.11 -7.32
CA GLN A 90 3.04 0.95 -8.35
C GLN A 90 3.45 1.60 -9.66
N ALA A 91 4.00 2.81 -9.62
CA ALA A 91 4.49 3.51 -10.80
C ALA A 91 5.63 2.74 -11.48
N TYR A 92 6.56 2.22 -10.70
CA TYR A 92 7.68 1.42 -11.23
C TYR A 92 7.18 0.16 -11.94
N MET A 93 6.27 -0.59 -11.31
CA MET A 93 5.73 -1.82 -11.90
C MET A 93 4.94 -1.53 -13.17
N ALA A 94 4.14 -0.48 -13.19
CA ALA A 94 3.36 -0.10 -14.36
C ALA A 94 4.25 0.37 -15.50
N ILE A 95 5.32 1.10 -15.22
CA ILE A 95 6.30 1.53 -16.23
C ILE A 95 7.03 0.30 -16.81
N SER A 96 7.41 -0.65 -15.96
CA SER A 96 8.04 -1.90 -16.42
C SER A 96 7.12 -2.69 -17.35
N ASN A 97 5.84 -2.80 -17.00
CA ASN A 97 4.83 -3.44 -17.84
C ASN A 97 4.65 -2.69 -19.17
N ALA A 98 4.62 -1.36 -19.14
CA ALA A 98 4.50 -0.54 -20.33
C ALA A 98 5.71 -0.69 -21.25
N GLN A 99 6.92 -0.81 -20.70
CA GLN A 99 8.12 -1.08 -21.47
C GLN A 99 8.05 -2.41 -22.21
N ASP A 100 7.55 -3.46 -21.55
CA ASP A 100 7.34 -4.76 -22.20
C ASP A 100 6.34 -4.66 -23.34
N ILE A 101 5.24 -3.94 -23.15
CA ILE A 101 4.21 -3.73 -24.16
C ILE A 101 4.74 -2.88 -25.31
N LEU A 102 5.58 -1.88 -25.05
CA LEU A 102 6.21 -1.04 -26.08
C LEU A 102 7.07 -1.87 -27.05
N VAL A 103 7.70 -2.93 -26.55
CA VAL A 103 8.47 -3.86 -27.41
C VAL A 103 7.55 -4.68 -28.31
N ARG A 104 6.36 -5.05 -27.84
CA ARG A 104 5.38 -5.90 -28.53
C ARG A 104 4.36 -5.10 -29.33
N SER A 105 3.85 -4.02 -28.73
CA SER A 105 2.78 -3.18 -29.28
C SER A 105 2.96 -1.74 -28.78
N PRO A 106 3.73 -0.91 -29.55
CA PRO A 106 4.09 0.44 -29.08
C PRO A 106 2.92 1.35 -28.72
N SER A 107 1.81 1.27 -29.48
CA SER A 107 0.63 2.10 -29.22
C SER A 107 0.01 1.82 -27.84
N ASP A 108 -0.09 0.55 -27.47
CA ASP A 108 -0.68 0.13 -26.20
C ASP A 108 0.22 0.51 -25.03
N GLY A 109 1.54 0.44 -25.21
CA GLY A 109 2.49 0.85 -24.18
C GLY A 109 2.41 2.34 -23.87
N VAL A 110 2.25 3.20 -24.87
CA VAL A 110 2.11 4.63 -24.69
C VAL A 110 0.81 4.94 -23.92
N MET A 111 -0.29 4.29 -24.28
CA MET A 111 -1.57 4.49 -23.56
C MET A 111 -1.48 4.08 -22.09
N LEU A 112 -0.82 2.97 -21.81
CA LEU A 112 -0.65 2.49 -20.43
C LEU A 112 0.20 3.47 -19.60
N LEU A 113 1.27 4.01 -20.14
CA LEU A 113 2.10 5.00 -19.48
C LEU A 113 1.31 6.26 -19.16
N SER A 114 0.50 6.75 -20.09
CA SER A 114 -0.33 7.94 -19.88
C SER A 114 -1.31 7.74 -18.73
N LYS A 115 -1.99 6.60 -18.67
CA LYS A 115 -2.91 6.27 -17.57
C LYS A 115 -2.19 6.15 -16.24
N THR A 116 -1.01 5.56 -16.23
CA THR A 116 -0.21 5.39 -15.01
C THR A 116 0.20 6.74 -14.44
N LEU A 117 0.65 7.65 -15.28
CA LEU A 117 1.05 8.99 -14.86
C LEU A 117 -0.13 9.79 -14.31
N GLU A 118 -1.30 9.71 -14.92
CA GLU A 118 -2.52 10.33 -14.40
C GLU A 118 -2.88 9.80 -13.02
N SER A 119 -2.91 8.49 -12.86
CA SER A 119 -3.21 7.85 -11.57
C SER A 119 -2.21 8.23 -10.50
N GLY A 120 -0.92 8.24 -10.83
CA GLY A 120 0.15 8.63 -9.92
C GLY A 120 0.02 10.09 -9.48
N SER A 121 -0.27 11.00 -10.39
CA SER A 121 -0.50 12.43 -10.07
C SER A 121 -1.65 12.62 -9.11
N SER A 122 -2.78 11.97 -9.37
CA SER A 122 -3.97 12.04 -8.52
C SER A 122 -3.69 11.52 -7.11
N TYR A 123 -2.94 10.44 -7.02
CA TYR A 123 -2.55 9.81 -5.76
C TYR A 123 -1.64 10.72 -4.94
N LEU A 124 -0.63 11.31 -5.57
CA LEU A 124 0.30 12.23 -4.91
C LEU A 124 -0.41 13.47 -4.39
N ARG A 125 -1.42 13.98 -5.08
CA ARG A 125 -2.23 15.09 -4.60
C ARG A 125 -2.96 14.77 -3.31
N ARG A 126 -3.51 13.56 -3.20
CA ARG A 126 -4.17 13.12 -1.96
C ARG A 126 -3.19 13.07 -0.79
N CYS A 127 -1.93 12.75 -1.04
CA CYS A 127 -0.89 12.70 -0.03
C CYS A 127 -0.26 14.06 0.26
N GLY A 128 -0.66 15.14 -0.42
CA GLY A 128 -0.12 16.48 -0.22
C GLY A 128 1.17 16.74 -0.97
N PHE A 129 1.49 15.98 -2.00
CA PHE A 129 2.69 16.14 -2.81
C PHE A 129 2.40 16.86 -4.14
N GLN A 130 1.53 17.87 -4.11
CA GLN A 130 1.09 18.59 -5.31
C GLN A 130 2.25 19.24 -6.06
N TYR A 131 3.24 19.73 -5.34
CA TYR A 131 4.42 20.38 -5.92
C TYR A 131 5.30 19.43 -6.75
N LEU A 132 5.14 18.12 -6.59
CA LEU A 132 5.89 17.13 -7.37
C LEU A 132 5.31 16.90 -8.76
N VAL A 133 4.08 17.33 -9.01
CA VAL A 133 3.36 17.06 -10.26
C VAL A 133 2.94 18.32 -10.98
N SER A 134 3.39 19.48 -10.51
CA SER A 134 3.13 20.77 -11.14
C SER A 134 3.96 21.01 -12.40
#